data_f3ab9d34d16c6b48c62f02fd6fad6666
#
_entry.id   f3ab9d34d16c6b48c62f02fd6fad6666
#
_cell.length_a   1.000
_cell.length_b   1.000
_cell.length_c   1.000
_cell.angle_alpha   90.00
_cell.angle_beta   90.00
_cell.angle_gamma   90.00
#
_symmetry.space_group_name_H-M   'P 1'
#
loop_
_entity.id
_entity.type
_entity.pdbx_description
1 polymer ?
#
loop_
_entity_poly.entity_id
_entity_poly.type
_entity_poly.pdbx_seq_one_letter_code
_entity_poly.pdbx_strand_id
1 'polypeptide(L)'
;TRRSSDLNEQKVTGITGFSHFGDTFSYPCESYFNTLSGTSWSWATWSDRWKYFDADCDDWTDMVSDKKLRKAFNYDNTYDFYKIMKMQKTDEKTNSWAIRWYWTNFRKQGLILSPTKSLVSNEGWDGTGIHCGNEKGPVFDHKLMTDHRITEFPQEICEKPELHKAMKKALIHESQPNLIKRIYHVV
;
A
#
# COMPACT_ATOMS: atom_id res chain seq x y z
N THR A 1 -3.69 -19.23 -10.69
CA THR A 1 -4.55 -20.14 -9.92
C THR A 1 -4.35 -19.85 -8.43
N ARG A 2 -5.37 -19.32 -7.77
CA ARG A 2 -5.39 -19.10 -6.33
C ARG A 2 -5.16 -20.41 -5.58
N ARG A 3 -4.31 -20.40 -4.56
CA ARG A 3 -4.35 -21.45 -3.55
C ARG A 3 -5.70 -21.36 -2.84
N SER A 4 -6.43 -22.47 -2.82
CA SER A 4 -7.70 -22.58 -2.08
C SER A 4 -7.52 -22.30 -0.57
N SER A 5 -6.31 -22.48 -0.03
CA SER A 5 -5.93 -22.12 1.34
C SER A 5 -6.10 -20.65 1.66
N ASP A 6 -5.84 -19.74 0.71
CA ASP A 6 -5.91 -18.29 0.96
C ASP A 6 -7.36 -17.81 1.07
N LEU A 7 -8.30 -18.54 0.46
CA LEU A 7 -9.73 -18.27 0.59
C LEU A 7 -10.25 -18.52 2.01
N ASN A 8 -9.65 -19.47 2.73
CA ASN A 8 -10.07 -19.87 4.08
C ASN A 8 -9.34 -19.08 5.18
N GLU A 9 -8.25 -18.37 4.82
CA GLU A 9 -7.49 -17.56 5.78
C GLU A 9 -8.09 -16.17 5.91
N GLN A 10 -8.85 -15.96 6.98
CA GLN A 10 -9.59 -14.71 7.23
C GLN A 10 -8.66 -13.49 7.41
N LYS A 11 -7.40 -13.70 7.76
CA LYS A 11 -6.41 -12.62 7.87
C LYS A 11 -6.01 -12.05 6.51
N VAL A 12 -6.12 -12.82 5.42
CA VAL A 12 -5.85 -12.31 4.09
C VAL A 12 -7.07 -11.56 3.59
N THR A 13 -6.99 -10.25 3.60
CA THR A 13 -8.12 -9.36 3.29
C THR A 13 -8.11 -8.87 1.85
N GLY A 14 -7.02 -9.05 1.13
CA GLY A 14 -6.95 -8.64 -0.26
C GLY A 14 -5.68 -9.09 -0.98
N ILE A 15 -5.67 -8.84 -2.26
CA ILE A 15 -4.53 -9.03 -3.16
C ILE A 15 -4.35 -7.78 -4.01
N THR A 16 -3.13 -7.48 -4.39
CA THR A 16 -2.82 -6.39 -5.32
C THR A 16 -1.87 -6.86 -6.42
N GLY A 17 -1.94 -6.25 -7.59
CA GLY A 17 -0.97 -6.42 -8.66
C GLY A 17 0.20 -5.44 -8.58
N PHE A 18 0.13 -4.47 -7.67
CA PHE A 18 1.15 -3.45 -7.49
C PHE A 18 2.21 -3.88 -6.47
N SER A 19 3.47 -3.52 -6.72
CA SER A 19 4.58 -3.64 -5.79
C SER A 19 5.15 -2.27 -5.46
N HIS A 20 5.41 -2.02 -4.18
CA HIS A 20 6.18 -0.85 -3.72
C HIS A 20 7.69 -1.00 -3.94
N PHE A 21 8.13 -2.21 -4.31
CA PHE A 21 9.54 -2.48 -4.53
C PHE A 21 9.93 -2.21 -5.97
N GLY A 22 11.10 -1.60 -6.16
CA GLY A 22 11.68 -1.43 -7.48
C GLY A 22 12.18 -2.75 -8.08
N ASP A 23 12.54 -2.74 -9.36
CA ASP A 23 12.96 -3.93 -10.12
C ASP A 23 14.20 -4.65 -9.54
N THR A 24 15.00 -3.93 -8.74
CA THR A 24 16.20 -4.48 -8.08
C THR A 24 15.92 -5.22 -6.78
N PHE A 25 14.68 -5.18 -6.29
CA PHE A 25 14.32 -5.90 -5.07
C PHE A 25 14.35 -7.41 -5.30
N SER A 26 15.10 -8.11 -4.45
CA SER A 26 15.20 -9.56 -4.47
C SER A 26 14.61 -10.16 -3.20
N TYR A 27 13.76 -11.15 -3.37
CA TYR A 27 13.13 -11.91 -2.29
C TYR A 27 12.98 -13.37 -2.73
N PRO A 28 13.05 -14.35 -1.83
CA PRO A 28 13.00 -15.78 -2.20
C PRO A 28 11.70 -16.24 -2.85
N CYS A 29 10.60 -15.53 -2.60
CA CYS A 29 9.30 -15.80 -3.23
C CYS A 29 8.95 -14.68 -4.22
N GLU A 30 8.09 -14.98 -5.19
CA GLU A 30 7.58 -14.00 -6.16
C GLU A 30 6.47 -13.11 -5.61
N SER A 31 5.99 -13.42 -4.40
CA SER A 31 4.96 -12.67 -3.68
C SER A 31 5.23 -12.64 -2.18
N TYR A 32 4.57 -11.74 -1.47
CA TYR A 32 4.72 -11.56 -0.03
C TYR A 32 3.43 -11.05 0.62
N PHE A 33 3.28 -11.31 1.92
CA PHE A 33 2.23 -10.71 2.73
C PHE A 33 2.73 -9.43 3.41
N ASN A 34 1.89 -8.40 3.41
CA ASN A 34 2.15 -7.15 4.11
C ASN A 34 0.85 -6.57 4.69
N THR A 35 0.99 -5.62 5.61
CA THR A 35 -0.14 -4.96 6.28
C THR A 35 -0.58 -3.68 5.58
N LEU A 36 0.14 -3.24 4.53
CA LEU A 36 -0.14 -2.01 3.81
C LEU A 36 -1.15 -2.25 2.69
N SER A 37 -2.40 -1.93 2.93
CA SER A 37 -3.49 -2.06 1.93
C SER A 37 -3.84 -0.75 1.22
N GLY A 38 -2.93 0.23 1.29
CA GLY A 38 -3.20 1.59 0.84
C GLY A 38 -3.22 1.81 -0.67
N THR A 39 -2.84 0.82 -1.48
CA THR A 39 -2.85 0.96 -2.94
C THR A 39 -4.15 0.49 -3.54
N SER A 40 -4.75 1.34 -4.39
CA SER A 40 -5.94 1.03 -5.16
C SER A 40 -5.62 0.50 -6.58
N TRP A 41 -4.35 0.27 -6.90
CA TRP A 41 -3.92 -0.15 -8.23
C TRP A 41 -3.97 -1.67 -8.35
N SER A 42 -4.85 -2.15 -9.26
CA SER A 42 -5.03 -3.59 -9.53
C SER A 42 -5.23 -4.42 -8.27
N TRP A 43 -6.22 -4.06 -7.46
CA TRP A 43 -6.52 -4.76 -6.22
C TRP A 43 -7.79 -5.59 -6.34
N ALA A 44 -7.90 -6.60 -5.49
CA ALA A 44 -9.10 -7.39 -5.32
C ALA A 44 -9.26 -7.83 -3.86
N THR A 45 -10.50 -8.07 -3.47
CA THR A 45 -10.86 -8.64 -2.19
C THR A 45 -12.01 -9.64 -2.38
N TRP A 46 -12.41 -10.32 -1.33
CA TRP A 46 -13.55 -11.25 -1.33
C TRP A 46 -14.79 -10.55 -0.77
N SER A 47 -15.96 -10.98 -1.20
CA SER A 47 -17.22 -10.39 -0.77
C SER A 47 -17.43 -10.42 0.75
N ASP A 48 -16.97 -11.47 1.41
CA ASP A 48 -17.04 -11.63 2.87
C ASP A 48 -16.06 -10.71 3.62
N ARG A 49 -14.90 -10.36 3.03
CA ARG A 49 -13.96 -9.37 3.57
C ARG A 49 -14.44 -7.95 3.30
N TRP A 50 -15.00 -7.70 2.12
CA TRP A 50 -15.55 -6.39 1.78
C TRP A 50 -16.69 -5.96 2.71
N LYS A 51 -17.41 -6.89 3.31
CA LYS A 51 -18.42 -6.59 4.35
C LYS A 51 -17.85 -5.87 5.58
N TYR A 52 -16.54 -5.92 5.79
CA TYR A 52 -15.89 -5.19 6.88
C TYR A 52 -15.62 -3.73 6.54
N PHE A 53 -15.76 -3.34 5.27
CA PHE A 53 -15.51 -1.96 4.86
C PHE A 53 -16.39 -1.00 5.63
N ASP A 54 -15.74 -0.15 6.41
CA ASP A 54 -16.38 0.93 7.14
C ASP A 54 -16.19 2.23 6.35
N ALA A 55 -17.29 2.76 5.81
CA ALA A 55 -17.26 3.99 5.03
C ALA A 55 -17.13 5.22 5.94
N ASP A 56 -17.59 5.12 7.17
CA ASP A 56 -17.59 6.23 8.11
C ASP A 56 -16.27 6.31 8.90
N CYS A 57 -15.67 5.16 9.26
CA CYS A 57 -14.40 5.12 9.98
C CYS A 57 -14.38 6.05 11.21
N ASP A 58 -15.46 6.16 11.97
CA ASP A 58 -15.59 7.19 13.04
C ASP A 58 -14.57 6.99 14.17
N ASP A 59 -14.12 5.75 14.37
CA ASP A 59 -13.10 5.38 15.34
C ASP A 59 -11.67 5.83 14.94
N TRP A 60 -11.49 6.49 13.79
CA TRP A 60 -10.19 7.09 13.41
C TRP A 60 -9.69 8.09 14.44
N THR A 61 -10.61 8.69 15.19
CA THR A 61 -10.32 9.64 16.27
C THR A 61 -9.50 9.05 17.40
N ASP A 62 -9.47 7.73 17.57
CA ASP A 62 -8.59 7.05 18.52
C ASP A 62 -7.12 7.43 18.29
N MET A 63 -6.73 7.69 17.04
CA MET A 63 -5.37 8.12 16.69
C MET A 63 -5.03 9.54 17.16
N VAL A 64 -6.00 10.35 17.54
CA VAL A 64 -5.75 11.72 18.02
C VAL A 64 -5.01 11.67 19.36
N SER A 65 -5.47 10.83 20.27
CA SER A 65 -4.92 10.65 21.62
C SER A 65 -3.87 9.54 21.69
N ASP A 66 -4.04 8.44 20.96
CA ASP A 66 -3.11 7.31 20.94
C ASP A 66 -2.00 7.49 19.90
N LYS A 67 -0.86 8.04 20.37
CA LYS A 67 0.33 8.22 19.53
C LYS A 67 0.94 6.90 19.07
N LYS A 68 0.76 5.78 19.81
CA LYS A 68 1.28 4.47 19.42
C LYS A 68 0.45 3.90 18.27
N LEU A 69 -0.88 3.99 18.38
CA LEU A 69 -1.80 3.59 17.31
C LEU A 69 -1.51 4.37 16.03
N ARG A 70 -1.39 5.71 16.14
CA ARG A 70 -1.05 6.57 15.00
C ARG A 70 0.30 6.23 14.38
N LYS A 71 1.33 5.97 15.20
CA LYS A 71 2.65 5.53 14.71
C LYS A 71 2.53 4.23 13.91
N ALA A 72 1.79 3.24 14.42
CA ALA A 72 1.58 1.97 13.73
C ALA A 72 0.81 2.16 12.42
N PHE A 73 -0.27 2.95 12.42
CA PHE A 73 -1.03 3.28 11.21
C PHE A 73 -0.18 4.00 10.16
N ASN A 74 0.71 4.89 10.59
CA ASN A 74 1.69 5.56 9.73
C ASN A 74 2.88 4.68 9.33
N TYR A 75 2.72 3.36 9.46
CA TYR A 75 3.75 2.37 9.15
C TYR A 75 5.08 2.71 9.81
N ASP A 76 5.08 2.80 11.15
CA ASP A 76 6.18 3.27 11.99
C ASP A 76 6.62 4.73 11.73
N ASN A 77 5.69 5.62 11.42
CA ASN A 77 5.93 7.01 11.01
C ASN A 77 6.74 7.15 9.71
N THR A 78 6.66 6.16 8.84
CA THR A 78 7.35 6.20 7.55
C THR A 78 6.59 7.00 6.51
N TYR A 79 5.26 6.95 6.56
CA TYR A 79 4.37 7.70 5.68
C TYR A 79 3.18 8.25 6.47
N ASP A 80 2.74 9.49 6.19
CA ASP A 80 1.70 10.14 6.98
C ASP A 80 0.27 9.82 6.51
N PHE A 81 -0.12 8.54 6.67
CA PHE A 81 -1.48 8.07 6.38
C PHE A 81 -2.53 8.72 7.29
N TYR A 82 -2.15 9.09 8.53
CA TYR A 82 -3.01 9.80 9.45
C TYR A 82 -3.44 11.17 8.88
N LYS A 83 -2.52 11.90 8.25
CA LYS A 83 -2.86 13.16 7.59
C LYS A 83 -3.89 12.95 6.49
N ILE A 84 -3.75 11.90 5.66
CA ILE A 84 -4.71 11.57 4.60
C ILE A 84 -6.07 11.23 5.21
N MET A 85 -6.11 10.40 6.28
CA MET A 85 -7.36 10.08 6.99
C MET A 85 -8.00 11.33 7.59
N LYS A 86 -7.23 12.19 8.22
CA LYS A 86 -7.73 13.46 8.76
C LYS A 86 -8.34 14.34 7.67
N MET A 87 -7.66 14.53 6.54
CA MET A 87 -8.18 15.28 5.39
C MET A 87 -9.48 14.67 4.86
N GLN A 88 -9.55 13.34 4.77
CA GLN A 88 -10.74 12.60 4.38
C GLN A 88 -11.97 12.94 5.24
N LYS A 89 -11.76 13.28 6.52
CA LYS A 89 -12.85 13.56 7.47
C LYS A 89 -13.12 15.07 7.67
N THR A 90 -12.18 15.93 7.33
CA THR A 90 -12.27 17.38 7.57
C THR A 90 -12.37 18.21 6.30
N ASP A 91 -12.11 17.64 5.13
CA ASP A 91 -12.15 18.32 3.84
C ASP A 91 -13.18 17.63 2.94
N GLU A 92 -14.29 18.32 2.65
CA GLU A 92 -15.38 17.81 1.79
C GLU A 92 -14.93 17.47 0.35
N LYS A 93 -13.81 18.04 -0.09
CA LYS A 93 -13.23 17.77 -1.42
C LYS A 93 -12.45 16.47 -1.47
N THR A 94 -12.04 15.94 -0.31
CA THR A 94 -11.26 14.71 -0.23
C THR A 94 -12.20 13.53 -0.03
N ASN A 95 -12.33 12.67 -1.03
CA ASN A 95 -13.14 11.45 -0.95
C ASN A 95 -12.34 10.24 -1.43
N SER A 96 -11.56 9.65 -0.53
CA SER A 96 -10.73 8.48 -0.81
C SER A 96 -11.25 7.24 -0.09
N TRP A 97 -11.86 6.31 -0.82
CA TRP A 97 -12.23 5.00 -0.27
C TRP A 97 -10.99 4.17 0.12
N ALA A 98 -9.86 4.38 -0.54
CA ALA A 98 -8.65 3.60 -0.31
C ALA A 98 -8.08 3.78 1.11
N ILE A 99 -8.05 5.01 1.64
CA ILE A 99 -7.58 5.25 3.01
C ILE A 99 -8.55 4.67 4.05
N ARG A 100 -9.87 4.64 3.76
CA ARG A 100 -10.88 4.01 4.62
C ARG A 100 -10.73 2.49 4.61
N TRP A 101 -10.46 1.90 3.44
CA TRP A 101 -10.15 0.48 3.33
C TRP A 101 -8.84 0.13 4.05
N TYR A 102 -7.83 0.98 3.96
CA TYR A 102 -6.59 0.81 4.72
C TYR A 102 -6.85 0.84 6.24
N TRP A 103 -7.64 1.79 6.72
CA TRP A 103 -8.05 1.86 8.13
C TRP A 103 -8.79 0.59 8.57
N THR A 104 -9.78 0.17 7.80
CA THR A 104 -10.54 -1.07 8.05
C THR A 104 -9.61 -2.28 8.19
N ASN A 105 -8.69 -2.46 7.24
CA ASN A 105 -7.73 -3.56 7.27
C ASN A 105 -6.77 -3.46 8.45
N PHE A 106 -6.28 -2.27 8.73
CA PHE A 106 -5.39 -2.02 9.86
C PHE A 106 -6.06 -2.41 11.18
N ARG A 107 -7.30 -2.01 11.41
CA ARG A 107 -8.10 -2.38 12.60
C ARG A 107 -8.36 -3.90 12.69
N LYS A 108 -8.47 -4.57 11.56
CA LYS A 108 -8.66 -6.03 11.47
C LYS A 108 -7.35 -6.81 11.45
N GLN A 109 -6.20 -6.14 11.49
CA GLN A 109 -4.88 -6.76 11.31
C GLN A 109 -4.81 -7.61 10.02
N GLY A 110 -5.49 -7.10 8.97
CA GLY A 110 -5.58 -7.76 7.68
C GLY A 110 -4.26 -7.73 6.93
N LEU A 111 -4.03 -8.77 6.13
CA LEU A 111 -2.86 -8.93 5.28
C LEU A 111 -3.26 -8.81 3.82
N ILE A 112 -2.39 -8.19 3.04
CA ILE A 112 -2.49 -8.09 1.58
C ILE A 112 -1.40 -8.95 0.96
N LEU A 113 -1.79 -9.78 0.00
CA LEU A 113 -0.83 -10.50 -0.84
C LEU A 113 -0.42 -9.60 -2.00
N SER A 114 0.87 -9.31 -2.09
CA SER A 114 1.47 -8.43 -3.10
C SER A 114 2.55 -9.17 -3.89
N PRO A 115 2.76 -8.85 -5.17
CA PRO A 115 3.88 -9.38 -5.93
C PRO A 115 5.18 -8.68 -5.53
N THR A 116 6.32 -9.34 -5.68
CA THR A 116 7.65 -8.72 -5.48
C THR A 116 8.03 -7.78 -6.64
N LYS A 117 7.46 -8.02 -7.82
CA LYS A 117 7.59 -7.16 -8.99
C LYS A 117 6.20 -6.71 -9.43
N SER A 118 6.06 -5.43 -9.76
CA SER A 118 4.75 -4.90 -10.14
C SER A 118 4.24 -5.52 -11.43
N LEU A 119 2.99 -5.98 -11.41
CA LEU A 119 2.27 -6.50 -12.57
C LEU A 119 1.47 -5.41 -13.29
N VAL A 120 1.49 -4.19 -12.73
CA VAL A 120 0.74 -3.05 -13.25
C VAL A 120 1.59 -1.80 -13.17
N SER A 121 1.37 -0.84 -14.07
CA SER A 121 1.88 0.51 -13.98
C SER A 121 0.72 1.51 -13.91
N ASN A 122 0.97 2.65 -13.29
CA ASN A 122 0.01 3.75 -13.28
C ASN A 122 0.43 4.76 -14.35
N GLU A 123 -0.41 4.93 -15.35
CA GLU A 123 -0.17 5.85 -16.46
C GLU A 123 -0.80 7.25 -16.25
N GLY A 124 -1.49 7.48 -15.13
CA GLY A 124 -2.16 8.77 -14.83
C GLY A 124 -1.23 9.91 -14.41
N TRP A 125 0.08 9.82 -14.72
CA TRP A 125 1.09 10.87 -14.43
C TRP A 125 1.25 11.90 -15.53
N ASP A 126 0.42 11.85 -16.55
CA ASP A 126 0.38 12.79 -17.67
C ASP A 126 -0.50 14.03 -17.42
N GLY A 127 -0.95 14.22 -16.18
CA GLY A 127 -1.85 15.28 -15.78
C GLY A 127 -3.34 14.96 -15.93
N THR A 128 -3.69 13.79 -16.45
CA THR A 128 -5.10 13.35 -16.55
C THR A 128 -5.60 12.65 -15.28
N GLY A 129 -4.69 12.19 -14.42
CA GLY A 129 -5.01 11.52 -13.17
C GLY A 129 -5.48 12.50 -12.09
N ILE A 130 -6.58 12.18 -11.41
CA ILE A 130 -7.19 13.04 -10.37
C ILE A 130 -6.24 13.27 -9.17
N HIS A 131 -5.41 12.28 -8.85
CA HIS A 131 -4.51 12.30 -7.69
C HIS A 131 -3.03 12.20 -8.05
N CYS A 132 -2.71 12.19 -9.34
CA CYS A 132 -1.35 12.10 -9.85
C CYS A 132 -0.89 13.48 -10.29
N GLY A 133 0.37 13.84 -9.99
CA GLY A 133 1.00 15.03 -10.55
C GLY A 133 1.40 14.80 -12.01
N ASN A 134 2.13 15.76 -12.59
CA ASN A 134 2.63 15.66 -13.96
C ASN A 134 4.02 14.99 -14.04
N GLU A 135 4.55 14.50 -12.93
CA GLU A 135 5.86 13.86 -12.87
C GLU A 135 5.73 12.48 -12.21
N LYS A 136 6.10 11.45 -12.95
CA LYS A 136 6.18 10.07 -12.47
C LYS A 136 7.37 9.94 -11.52
N GLY A 137 7.10 9.57 -10.28
CA GLY A 137 8.17 9.29 -9.32
C GLY A 137 8.92 7.99 -9.67
N PRO A 138 10.18 7.84 -9.26
CA PRO A 138 11.01 6.68 -9.63
C PRO A 138 10.45 5.34 -9.15
N VAL A 139 9.66 5.31 -8.10
CA VAL A 139 9.01 4.08 -7.59
C VAL A 139 7.86 3.64 -8.49
N PHE A 140 7.30 4.55 -9.27
CA PHE A 140 6.16 4.28 -10.14
C PHE A 140 6.57 4.02 -11.60
N ASP A 141 7.88 4.09 -11.89
CA ASP A 141 8.44 3.78 -13.21
C ASP A 141 8.88 2.33 -13.30
N HIS A 142 7.94 1.43 -13.07
CA HIS A 142 8.18 0.00 -13.19
C HIS A 142 8.12 -0.44 -14.64
N LYS A 143 9.07 -1.28 -15.06
CA LYS A 143 8.94 -2.01 -16.30
C LYS A 143 7.83 -3.06 -16.15
N LEU A 144 6.78 -2.94 -16.95
CA LEU A 144 5.71 -3.93 -16.97
C LEU A 144 6.26 -5.30 -17.37
N MET A 145 5.95 -6.28 -16.54
CA MET A 145 6.28 -7.69 -16.77
C MET A 145 5.07 -8.37 -17.45
N THR A 146 4.92 -8.20 -18.76
CA THR A 146 3.74 -8.65 -19.52
C THR A 146 3.50 -10.17 -19.51
N ASP A 147 4.56 -10.96 -19.32
CA ASP A 147 4.49 -12.43 -19.34
C ASP A 147 4.80 -13.08 -17.99
N HIS A 148 4.89 -12.27 -16.92
CA HIS A 148 5.21 -12.79 -15.60
C HIS A 148 4.00 -13.45 -14.94
N ARG A 149 4.16 -14.71 -14.55
CA ARG A 149 3.20 -15.45 -13.74
C ARG A 149 3.79 -15.74 -12.39
N ILE A 150 3.09 -15.37 -11.34
CA ILE A 150 3.47 -15.71 -9.98
C ILE A 150 3.19 -17.19 -9.78
N THR A 151 4.24 -17.96 -9.55
CA THR A 151 4.20 -19.42 -9.29
C THR A 151 4.62 -19.74 -7.86
N GLU A 152 5.44 -18.87 -7.26
CA GLU A 152 5.96 -19.05 -5.90
C GLU A 152 5.29 -18.11 -4.90
N PHE A 153 4.69 -18.71 -3.87
CA PHE A 153 3.97 -18.03 -2.81
C PHE A 153 4.63 -18.27 -1.45
N PRO A 154 4.54 -17.30 -0.51
CA PRO A 154 5.01 -17.50 0.85
C PRO A 154 4.31 -18.69 1.52
N GLN A 155 5.07 -19.47 2.29
CA GLN A 155 4.49 -20.60 3.04
C GLN A 155 3.76 -20.13 4.29
N GLU A 156 4.25 -19.05 4.92
CA GLU A 156 3.65 -18.50 6.13
C GLU A 156 2.86 -17.24 5.80
N ILE A 157 1.65 -17.16 6.36
CA ILE A 157 0.73 -16.02 6.19
C ILE A 157 1.02 -14.98 7.28
N CYS A 158 2.09 -14.25 7.08
CA CYS A 158 2.51 -13.16 7.96
C CYS A 158 3.37 -12.14 7.20
N GLU A 159 3.41 -10.92 7.70
CA GLU A 159 4.42 -9.95 7.26
C GLU A 159 5.76 -10.28 7.94
N LYS A 160 6.77 -10.59 7.16
CA LYS A 160 8.11 -10.89 7.68
C LYS A 160 8.85 -9.60 8.07
N PRO A 161 9.66 -9.60 9.15
CA PRO A 161 10.37 -8.39 9.61
C PRO A 161 11.27 -7.76 8.54
N GLU A 162 11.92 -8.55 7.71
CA GLU A 162 12.75 -8.07 6.61
C GLU A 162 11.93 -7.37 5.53
N LEU A 163 10.72 -7.87 5.23
CA LEU A 163 9.78 -7.24 4.30
C LEU A 163 9.24 -5.92 4.87
N HIS A 164 8.87 -5.91 6.15
CA HIS A 164 8.47 -4.69 6.83
C HIS A 164 9.56 -3.60 6.74
N LYS A 165 10.81 -3.98 7.01
CA LYS A 165 11.96 -3.07 6.88
C LYS A 165 12.18 -2.59 5.44
N ALA A 166 12.05 -3.47 4.46
CA ALA A 166 12.16 -3.11 3.04
C ALA A 166 11.04 -2.17 2.61
N MET A 167 9.80 -2.45 3.03
CA MET A 167 8.63 -1.60 2.77
C MET A 167 8.81 -0.19 3.33
N LYS A 168 9.33 -0.06 4.56
CA LYS A 168 9.65 1.26 5.13
C LYS A 168 10.62 2.04 4.27
N LYS A 169 11.66 1.40 3.74
CA LYS A 169 12.61 2.06 2.83
C LYS A 169 11.93 2.50 1.53
N ALA A 170 11.07 1.66 0.95
CA ALA A 170 10.31 1.98 -0.25
C ALA A 170 9.40 3.20 -0.02
N LEU A 171 8.63 3.22 1.06
CA LEU A 171 7.73 4.33 1.42
C LEU A 171 8.50 5.64 1.67
N ILE A 172 9.68 5.60 2.31
CA ILE A 172 10.53 6.80 2.46
C ILE A 172 10.94 7.32 1.09
N HIS A 173 11.33 6.44 0.18
CA HIS A 173 11.73 6.82 -1.16
C HIS A 173 10.57 7.42 -1.96
N GLU A 174 9.36 6.87 -1.80
CA GLU A 174 8.13 7.41 -2.39
C GLU A 174 7.79 8.81 -1.85
N SER A 175 7.94 9.00 -0.54
CA SER A 175 7.57 10.27 0.12
C SER A 175 8.56 11.42 -0.12
N GLN A 176 9.75 11.13 -0.66
CA GLN A 176 10.83 12.11 -0.83
C GLN A 176 11.31 12.29 -2.30
N PRO A 177 10.41 12.45 -3.28
CA PRO A 177 10.84 12.60 -4.68
C PRO A 177 11.68 13.87 -4.91
N ASN A 178 11.72 14.82 -3.98
CA ASN A 178 12.32 16.15 -4.15
C ASN A 178 13.58 16.42 -3.31
N LEU A 179 14.03 15.51 -2.46
CA LEU A 179 15.23 15.77 -1.66
C LEU A 179 16.48 15.87 -2.55
N ILE A 180 16.58 15.04 -3.57
CA ILE A 180 17.68 15.07 -4.54
C ILE A 180 17.62 16.36 -5.37
N LYS A 181 16.44 16.82 -5.81
CA LYS A 181 16.28 18.09 -6.54
C LYS A 181 16.61 19.32 -5.67
N ARG A 182 16.35 19.28 -4.35
CA ARG A 182 16.71 20.38 -3.44
C ARG A 182 18.21 20.53 -3.24
N ILE A 183 18.99 19.46 -3.35
CA ILE A 183 20.46 19.51 -3.25
C ILE A 183 21.08 20.11 -4.53
N TYR A 184 20.45 19.93 -5.71
CA TYR A 184 20.94 20.45 -6.98
C TYR A 184 20.43 21.86 -7.36
N HIS A 185 19.51 22.46 -6.60
CA HIS A 185 19.05 23.84 -6.81
C HIS A 185 19.67 24.86 -5.84
N VAL A 186 20.70 24.48 -5.11
CA VAL A 186 21.52 25.39 -4.27
C VAL A 186 22.96 25.43 -4.82
N VAL A 187 23.07 25.66 -6.12
CA VAL A 187 24.32 26.15 -6.76
C VAL A 187 23.94 27.22 -7.78
#